data_0ec097c5d123586263512a98ef9e5658
#
_entry.id   0ec097c5d123586263512a98ef9e5658
#
_cell.length_a   1.000
_cell.length_b   1.000
_cell.length_c   1.000
_cell.angle_alpha   90.00
_cell.angle_beta   90.00
_cell.angle_gamma   90.00
#
_symmetry.space_group_name_H-M   'P 1'
#
loop_
_entity.id
_entity.type
_entity.pdbx_description
1 polymer ?
#
loop_
_entity_poly.entity_id
_entity_poly.type
_entity_poly.pdbx_seq_one_letter_code
_entity_poly.pdbx_strand_id
1 'polypeptide(L)'
;MKDSISKEQLLQHPIGKVWNAITQAEQISTWFIKADFKAQKGYQYTFTSDGENGCTTISGEIKQADPYTLEYTWIVAETNVETTVKWSLKETEEGTMLSLEHSGISNYEADTAVQMFTSFNGGWDNCISGLTAYLKETVHAG
;
A
#
# COMPACT_ATOMS: atom_id res chain seq x y z
N MET A 1 15.94 1.99 16.65
CA MET A 1 14.61 1.95 16.03
C MET A 1 14.72 1.38 14.62
N LYS A 2 13.75 0.59 14.21
CA LYS A 2 13.72 0.07 12.85
C LYS A 2 13.33 1.16 11.86
N ASP A 3 13.99 1.17 10.72
CA ASP A 3 13.71 2.12 9.65
C ASP A 3 12.57 1.64 8.73
N SER A 4 12.23 0.36 8.75
CA SER A 4 11.26 -0.21 7.83
C SER A 4 10.26 -1.13 8.50
N ILE A 5 9.10 -1.25 7.85
CA ILE A 5 8.05 -2.19 8.22
C ILE A 5 7.95 -3.21 7.09
N SER A 6 7.96 -4.49 7.44
CA SER A 6 7.82 -5.57 6.46
C SER A 6 6.63 -6.45 6.84
N LYS A 7 5.77 -6.71 5.87
CA LYS A 7 4.60 -7.56 6.05
C LYS A 7 4.56 -8.60 4.93
N GLU A 8 4.07 -9.79 5.24
CA GLU A 8 3.85 -10.83 4.26
C GLU A 8 2.50 -11.48 4.49
N GLN A 9 1.81 -11.82 3.42
CA GLN A 9 0.50 -12.47 3.50
C GLN A 9 0.32 -13.39 2.30
N LEU A 10 -0.03 -14.64 2.58
CA LEU A 10 -0.41 -15.56 1.51
C LEU A 10 -1.87 -15.29 1.14
N LEU A 11 -2.10 -15.03 -0.13
CA LEU A 11 -3.44 -14.79 -0.68
C LEU A 11 -3.76 -15.94 -1.64
N GLN A 12 -4.82 -16.69 -1.35
CA GLN A 12 -5.21 -17.85 -2.16
C GLN A 12 -5.98 -17.41 -3.40
N HIS A 13 -5.32 -16.59 -4.22
CA HIS A 13 -5.87 -16.00 -5.44
C HIS A 13 -4.79 -15.91 -6.50
N PRO A 14 -5.19 -15.91 -7.80
CA PRO A 14 -4.22 -15.78 -8.89
C PRO A 14 -3.44 -14.46 -8.79
N ILE A 15 -2.18 -14.49 -9.17
CA ILE A 15 -1.29 -13.34 -9.05
C ILE A 15 -1.79 -12.13 -9.85
N GLY A 16 -2.40 -12.37 -11.01
CA GLY A 16 -2.95 -11.27 -11.81
C GLY A 16 -4.12 -10.57 -11.12
N LYS A 17 -4.93 -11.31 -10.38
CA LYS A 17 -6.05 -10.75 -9.62
C LYS A 17 -5.55 -9.87 -8.49
N VAL A 18 -4.51 -10.32 -7.77
CA VAL A 18 -3.92 -9.54 -6.68
C VAL A 18 -3.24 -8.30 -7.24
N TRP A 19 -2.52 -8.44 -8.35
CA TRP A 19 -1.85 -7.31 -9.00
C TRP A 19 -2.85 -6.22 -9.39
N ASN A 20 -3.97 -6.61 -10.00
CA ASN A 20 -5.00 -5.66 -10.37
C ASN A 20 -5.59 -4.94 -9.16
N ALA A 21 -5.77 -5.65 -8.06
CA ALA A 21 -6.36 -5.07 -6.86
C ALA A 21 -5.47 -3.98 -6.26
N ILE A 22 -4.15 -4.09 -6.40
CA ILE A 22 -3.21 -3.10 -5.82
C ILE A 22 -2.74 -2.05 -6.83
N THR A 23 -3.14 -2.17 -8.10
CA THR A 23 -2.67 -1.23 -9.14
C THR A 23 -3.78 -0.44 -9.82
N GLN A 24 -5.03 -0.90 -9.77
CA GLN A 24 -6.13 -0.20 -10.42
C GLN A 24 -6.86 0.69 -9.43
N ALA A 25 -6.95 1.99 -9.76
CA ALA A 25 -7.53 2.99 -8.87
C ALA A 25 -8.94 2.63 -8.40
N GLU A 26 -9.77 2.09 -9.28
CA GLU A 26 -11.14 1.69 -8.94
C GLU A 26 -11.15 0.63 -7.84
N GLN A 27 -10.25 -0.34 -7.94
CA GLN A 27 -10.16 -1.40 -6.96
C GLN A 27 -9.58 -0.89 -5.65
N ILE A 28 -8.49 -0.11 -5.72
CA ILE A 28 -7.88 0.49 -4.52
C ILE A 28 -8.91 1.33 -3.77
N SER A 29 -9.73 2.09 -4.50
CA SER A 29 -10.76 2.94 -3.89
C SER A 29 -11.86 2.12 -3.21
N THR A 30 -12.00 0.86 -3.57
CA THR A 30 -13.01 -0.02 -2.98
C THR A 30 -12.54 -0.65 -1.66
N TRP A 31 -11.30 -1.15 -1.61
CA TRP A 31 -10.84 -1.89 -0.44
C TRP A 31 -9.93 -1.07 0.48
N PHE A 32 -9.45 0.05 0.03
CA PHE A 32 -8.51 0.87 0.80
C PHE A 32 -9.09 2.28 1.01
N ILE A 33 -8.60 3.25 0.26
CA ILE A 33 -9.09 4.64 0.34
C ILE A 33 -9.17 5.22 -1.07
N LYS A 34 -9.85 6.34 -1.21
CA LYS A 34 -10.01 6.99 -2.50
C LYS A 34 -8.66 7.22 -3.16
N ALA A 35 -8.50 6.77 -4.39
CA ALA A 35 -7.22 6.79 -5.07
C ALA A 35 -7.30 7.43 -6.46
N ASP A 36 -6.34 8.30 -6.73
CA ASP A 36 -5.98 8.71 -8.09
C ASP A 36 -4.65 8.00 -8.33
N PHE A 37 -4.67 6.92 -9.10
CA PHE A 37 -3.52 6.02 -9.18
C PHE A 37 -3.45 5.36 -10.55
N LYS A 38 -2.23 5.28 -11.09
CA LYS A 38 -1.93 4.47 -12.27
C LYS A 38 -0.60 3.78 -12.04
N ALA A 39 -0.52 2.50 -12.36
CA ALA A 39 0.71 1.72 -12.24
C ALA A 39 1.63 2.03 -13.42
N GLN A 40 2.14 3.24 -13.46
CA GLN A 40 2.98 3.73 -14.54
C GLN A 40 4.11 4.55 -13.92
N LYS A 41 5.35 4.20 -14.25
CA LYS A 41 6.53 4.89 -13.74
C LYS A 41 6.44 6.39 -14.04
N GLY A 42 6.66 7.20 -13.01
CA GLY A 42 6.59 8.65 -13.12
C GLY A 42 5.23 9.25 -12.83
N TYR A 43 4.19 8.42 -12.72
CA TYR A 43 2.86 8.93 -12.40
C TYR A 43 2.82 9.46 -10.97
N GLN A 44 2.27 10.65 -10.78
CA GLN A 44 2.11 11.22 -9.44
C GLN A 44 0.72 10.86 -8.93
N TYR A 45 0.68 9.98 -7.93
CA TYR A 45 -0.57 9.47 -7.38
C TYR A 45 -0.99 10.25 -6.14
N THR A 46 -2.27 10.11 -5.78
CA THR A 46 -2.82 10.70 -4.57
C THR A 46 -3.82 9.74 -3.94
N PHE A 47 -3.69 9.51 -2.64
CA PHE A 47 -4.68 8.80 -1.84
C PHE A 47 -5.31 9.79 -0.89
N THR A 48 -6.64 9.76 -0.77
CA THR A 48 -7.37 10.67 0.10
C THR A 48 -8.25 9.88 1.06
N SER A 49 -8.07 10.11 2.36
CA SER A 49 -8.89 9.50 3.40
C SER A 49 -9.82 10.54 3.99
N ASP A 50 -11.13 10.29 3.88
CA ASP A 50 -12.18 11.15 4.46
C ASP A 50 -12.64 10.54 5.78
N GLY A 51 -11.86 10.76 6.85
CA GLY A 51 -12.20 10.26 8.16
C GLY A 51 -12.99 11.26 8.99
N GLU A 52 -13.49 10.81 10.14
CA GLU A 52 -14.25 11.67 11.05
C GLU A 52 -13.42 12.83 11.57
N ASN A 53 -12.10 12.68 11.59
CA ASN A 53 -11.17 13.70 12.07
C ASN A 53 -10.57 14.55 10.94
N GLY A 54 -11.23 14.59 9.79
CA GLY A 54 -10.80 15.37 8.65
C GLY A 54 -10.18 14.52 7.55
N CYS A 55 -9.68 15.20 6.51
CA CYS A 55 -9.03 14.56 5.37
C CYS A 55 -7.55 14.42 5.58
N THR A 56 -7.00 13.26 5.24
CA THR A 56 -5.55 13.09 5.13
C THR A 56 -5.25 12.75 3.68
N THR A 57 -4.28 13.43 3.10
CA THR A 57 -3.84 13.17 1.74
C THR A 57 -2.44 12.59 1.77
N ILE A 58 -2.26 11.51 1.02
CA ILE A 58 -0.96 10.88 0.83
C ILE A 58 -0.65 10.97 -0.64
N SER A 59 0.56 11.42 -0.97
CA SER A 59 0.95 11.57 -2.36
C SER A 59 2.37 11.04 -2.57
N GLY A 60 2.73 10.91 -3.83
CA GLY A 60 4.06 10.45 -4.19
C GLY A 60 4.15 10.16 -5.67
N GLU A 61 5.24 9.52 -6.05
CA GLU A 61 5.52 9.20 -7.44
C GLU A 61 5.79 7.71 -7.59
N ILE A 62 5.25 7.11 -8.65
CA ILE A 62 5.50 5.70 -8.96
C ILE A 62 6.93 5.56 -9.48
N LYS A 63 7.74 4.78 -8.78
CA LYS A 63 9.14 4.55 -9.14
C LYS A 63 9.32 3.29 -9.96
N GLN A 64 8.49 2.29 -9.73
CA GLN A 64 8.53 1.03 -10.47
C GLN A 64 7.12 0.44 -10.51
N ALA A 65 6.72 -0.04 -11.67
CA ALA A 65 5.40 -0.66 -11.84
C ALA A 65 5.50 -1.77 -12.89
N ASP A 66 6.42 -2.69 -12.67
CA ASP A 66 6.56 -3.88 -13.51
C ASP A 66 5.79 -5.03 -12.85
N PRO A 67 5.12 -5.90 -13.61
CA PRO A 67 4.51 -7.06 -13.00
C PRO A 67 5.62 -7.93 -12.38
N TYR A 68 5.64 -8.17 -11.16
CA TYR A 68 4.69 -8.00 -10.08
C TYR A 68 5.37 -7.24 -8.94
N THR A 69 5.98 -6.14 -9.28
CA THR A 69 6.68 -5.26 -8.33
C THR A 69 6.16 -3.84 -8.50
N LEU A 70 5.70 -3.26 -7.40
CA LEU A 70 5.18 -1.90 -7.38
C LEU A 70 5.92 -1.13 -6.29
N GLU A 71 6.58 -0.05 -6.68
CA GLU A 71 7.31 0.80 -5.74
C GLU A 71 6.93 2.26 -5.96
N TYR A 72 6.65 2.95 -4.87
CA TYR A 72 6.31 4.38 -4.94
C TYR A 72 6.74 5.09 -3.67
N THR A 73 6.90 6.41 -3.80
CA THR A 73 7.19 7.24 -2.63
C THR A 73 5.90 7.51 -1.88
N TRP A 74 6.02 7.88 -0.60
CA TRP A 74 4.88 8.05 0.30
C TRP A 74 5.10 9.29 1.14
N ILE A 75 4.29 10.30 0.91
CA ILE A 75 4.39 11.58 1.60
C ILE A 75 3.03 11.90 2.21
N VAL A 76 2.98 11.93 3.55
CA VAL A 76 1.76 12.31 4.25
C VAL A 76 1.67 13.84 4.22
N ALA A 77 0.49 14.38 3.89
CA ALA A 77 0.29 15.82 3.79
C ALA A 77 0.78 16.55 5.03
N GLU A 78 1.38 17.69 4.81
CA GLU A 78 1.91 18.59 5.85
C GLU A 78 3.22 18.14 6.49
N THR A 79 3.66 16.89 6.29
CA THR A 79 4.92 16.43 6.87
C THR A 79 6.14 16.76 6.02
N ASN A 80 5.97 16.82 4.71
CA ASN A 80 7.06 17.00 3.74
C ASN A 80 8.17 15.95 3.87
N VAL A 81 7.87 14.81 4.46
CA VAL A 81 8.83 13.73 4.65
C VAL A 81 8.51 12.60 3.68
N GLU A 82 9.49 12.22 2.87
CA GLU A 82 9.33 11.16 1.89
C GLU A 82 9.81 9.83 2.45
N THR A 83 8.96 8.83 2.34
CA THR A 83 9.30 7.44 2.63
C THR A 83 9.00 6.62 1.38
N THR A 84 9.27 5.32 1.41
CA THR A 84 9.09 4.46 0.23
C THR A 84 8.29 3.23 0.57
N VAL A 85 7.32 2.90 -0.29
CA VAL A 85 6.49 1.70 -0.16
C VAL A 85 6.74 0.80 -1.35
N LYS A 86 7.00 -0.48 -1.08
CA LYS A 86 7.24 -1.47 -2.12
C LYS A 86 6.36 -2.69 -1.90
N TRP A 87 5.61 -3.06 -2.93
CA TRP A 87 4.80 -4.27 -2.96
C TRP A 87 5.46 -5.26 -3.90
N SER A 88 5.56 -6.52 -3.48
CA SER A 88 6.11 -7.59 -4.31
C SER A 88 5.18 -8.78 -4.25
N LEU A 89 4.87 -9.34 -5.41
CA LEU A 89 4.01 -10.51 -5.50
C LEU A 89 4.81 -11.66 -6.08
N LYS A 90 4.65 -12.83 -5.49
CA LYS A 90 5.30 -14.05 -5.97
C LYS A 90 4.25 -15.15 -6.08
N GLU A 91 4.18 -15.77 -7.25
CA GLU A 91 3.27 -16.88 -7.48
C GLU A 91 3.76 -18.11 -6.71
N THR A 92 2.84 -18.79 -6.04
CA THR A 92 3.12 -20.03 -5.30
C THR A 92 2.10 -21.08 -5.69
N GLU A 93 2.32 -22.32 -5.26
CA GLU A 93 1.37 -23.39 -5.51
C GLU A 93 0.00 -23.13 -4.86
N GLU A 94 -0.01 -22.38 -3.78
CA GLU A 94 -1.23 -22.10 -3.02
C GLU A 94 -1.90 -20.78 -3.40
N GLY A 95 -1.27 -19.99 -4.25
CA GLY A 95 -1.80 -18.69 -4.65
C GLY A 95 -0.70 -17.66 -4.86
N THR A 96 -0.78 -16.56 -4.17
CA THR A 96 0.19 -15.45 -4.30
C THR A 96 0.72 -15.06 -2.93
N MET A 97 2.04 -15.03 -2.79
CA MET A 97 2.66 -14.45 -1.60
C MET A 97 2.84 -12.95 -1.83
N LEU A 98 2.17 -12.16 -1.03
CA LEU A 98 2.27 -10.71 -1.06
C LEU A 98 3.28 -10.26 -0.01
N SER A 99 4.23 -9.41 -0.42
CA SER A 99 5.18 -8.79 0.49
C SER A 99 5.05 -7.28 0.39
N LEU A 100 5.05 -6.61 1.53
CA LEU A 100 5.00 -5.16 1.61
C LEU A 100 6.17 -4.67 2.45
N GLU A 101 6.89 -3.67 1.96
CA GLU A 101 7.94 -3.01 2.73
C GLU A 101 7.75 -1.50 2.67
N HIS A 102 7.68 -0.87 3.84
CA HIS A 102 7.62 0.58 3.96
C HIS A 102 8.89 1.03 4.66
N SER A 103 9.78 1.68 3.94
CA SER A 103 11.11 2.04 4.42
C SER A 103 11.31 3.55 4.43
N GLY A 104 12.43 4.00 5.04
CA GLY A 104 12.74 5.42 5.13
C GLY A 104 12.04 6.14 6.28
N ILE A 105 11.49 5.40 7.23
CA ILE A 105 10.75 5.99 8.36
C ILE A 105 11.68 6.83 9.23
N SER A 106 12.97 6.53 9.25
CA SER A 106 13.96 7.32 9.97
C SER A 106 14.16 8.72 9.38
N ASN A 107 13.57 9.01 8.22
CA ASN A 107 13.58 10.35 7.66
C ASN A 107 12.75 11.33 8.49
N TYR A 108 11.81 10.84 9.30
CA TYR A 108 11.12 11.67 10.30
C TYR A 108 12.03 11.92 11.49
N GLU A 109 11.78 13.00 12.21
CA GLU A 109 12.51 13.27 13.46
C GLU A 109 12.27 12.13 14.45
N ALA A 110 13.24 11.88 15.34
CA ALA A 110 13.26 10.70 16.20
C ALA A 110 11.93 10.38 16.90
N ASP A 111 11.34 11.36 17.59
CA ASP A 111 10.07 11.12 18.28
C ASP A 111 8.91 10.90 17.32
N THR A 112 8.89 11.66 16.23
CA THR A 112 7.87 11.52 15.20
C THR A 112 8.02 10.18 14.48
N ALA A 113 9.26 9.75 14.24
CA ALA A 113 9.53 8.47 13.57
C ALA A 113 8.93 7.30 14.36
N VAL A 114 9.05 7.32 15.68
CA VAL A 114 8.47 6.27 16.53
C VAL A 114 6.95 6.25 16.39
N GLN A 115 6.32 7.42 16.43
CA GLN A 115 4.88 7.53 16.29
C GLN A 115 4.41 7.08 14.90
N MET A 116 5.12 7.50 13.86
CA MET A 116 4.76 7.13 12.49
C MET A 116 4.97 5.63 12.25
N PHE A 117 6.03 5.06 12.81
CA PHE A 117 6.27 3.62 12.71
C PHE A 117 5.08 2.85 13.29
N THR A 118 4.63 3.23 14.48
CA THR A 118 3.50 2.58 15.13
C THR A 118 2.22 2.73 14.31
N SER A 119 1.95 3.94 13.82
CA SER A 119 0.76 4.22 13.00
C SER A 119 0.78 3.44 11.68
N PHE A 120 1.90 3.45 10.98
CA PHE A 120 2.02 2.74 9.70
C PHE A 120 1.93 1.23 9.91
N ASN A 121 2.55 0.72 10.97
CA ASN A 121 2.52 -0.71 11.25
C ASN A 121 1.09 -1.22 11.42
N GLY A 122 0.29 -0.55 12.24
CA GLY A 122 -1.11 -0.90 12.43
C GLY A 122 -1.94 -0.63 11.19
N GLY A 123 -1.66 0.47 10.49
CA GLY A 123 -2.34 0.82 9.26
C GLY A 123 -2.15 -0.21 8.16
N TRP A 124 -0.93 -0.72 8.00
CA TRP A 124 -0.67 -1.75 6.99
C TRP A 124 -1.32 -3.08 7.36
N ASP A 125 -1.39 -3.44 8.63
CA ASP A 125 -2.12 -4.63 9.06
C ASP A 125 -3.59 -4.52 8.67
N ASN A 126 -4.22 -3.38 8.92
CA ASN A 126 -5.60 -3.13 8.55
C ASN A 126 -5.78 -3.12 7.03
N CYS A 127 -4.82 -2.55 6.31
CA CYS A 127 -4.83 -2.48 4.86
C CYS A 127 -4.81 -3.88 4.25
N ILE A 128 -3.91 -4.74 4.71
CA ILE A 128 -3.79 -6.11 4.20
C ILE A 128 -5.04 -6.92 4.54
N SER A 129 -5.60 -6.72 5.74
CA SER A 129 -6.86 -7.37 6.12
C SER A 129 -8.00 -6.96 5.19
N GLY A 130 -8.07 -5.67 4.86
CA GLY A 130 -9.08 -5.16 3.93
C GLY A 130 -8.93 -5.74 2.54
N LEU A 131 -7.69 -5.84 2.06
CA LEU A 131 -7.41 -6.43 0.76
C LEU A 131 -7.82 -7.91 0.74
N THR A 132 -7.49 -8.65 1.80
CA THR A 132 -7.83 -10.06 1.89
C THR A 132 -9.34 -10.26 1.84
N ALA A 133 -10.10 -9.45 2.57
CA ALA A 133 -11.56 -9.52 2.58
C ALA A 133 -12.14 -9.17 1.20
N TYR A 134 -11.60 -8.12 0.58
CA TYR A 134 -12.03 -7.70 -0.76
C TYR A 134 -11.86 -8.82 -1.80
N LEU A 135 -10.71 -9.49 -1.77
CA LEU A 135 -10.42 -10.55 -2.73
C LEU A 135 -11.37 -11.75 -2.53
N LYS A 136 -11.73 -12.06 -1.31
CA LYS A 136 -12.70 -13.12 -1.02
C LYS A 136 -14.08 -12.79 -1.58
N GLU A 137 -14.51 -11.55 -1.42
CA GLU A 137 -15.81 -11.11 -1.92
C GLU A 137 -15.87 -11.16 -3.45
N THR A 138 -14.80 -10.75 -4.13
CA THR A 138 -14.78 -10.74 -5.58
C THR A 138 -14.77 -12.14 -6.18
N VAL A 139 -14.29 -13.14 -5.46
CA VAL A 139 -14.38 -14.54 -5.92
C VAL A 139 -15.85 -14.99 -5.99
N HIS A 140 -16.65 -14.57 -5.04
CA HIS A 140 -18.08 -14.93 -5.02
C HIS A 140 -18.90 -14.09 -6.01
N ALA A 141 -18.46 -12.90 -6.30
CA ALA A 141 -19.14 -12.01 -7.23
C ALA A 141 -18.85 -12.37 -8.70
N GLY A 142 -17.79 -13.10 -8.92
CA GLY A 142 -17.40 -13.54 -10.26
C GLY A 142 -18.03 -14.85 -10.59
#